data_3bbcc1dab2b401a1c1351612f039b7f1
#
_entry.id   3bbcc1dab2b401a1c1351612f039b7f1
#
_cell.length_a   1.000
_cell.length_b   1.000
_cell.length_c   1.000
_cell.angle_alpha   90.00
_cell.angle_beta   90.00
_cell.angle_gamma   90.00
#
_symmetry.space_group_name_H-M   'P 1'
#
loop_
_entity.id
_entity.type
_entity.pdbx_description
1 polymer ?
#
loop_
_entity_poly.entity_id
_entity_poly.type
_entity_poly.pdbx_seq_one_letter_code
_entity_poly.pdbx_strand_id
1 'polypeptide(L)'
;MSKPTLGNPQNTIEILQKYHFNFQKKFGQNFLIDTHVLEKIISAAGITKDDMVLEIGPGIGTMTQYLAEAAGKVAAVEIDKNLIPILEDTLSEYDNVMVINDDVLKVDIRGLVEKENGGRPVKVVANLPYYITTPIIMGLFEGNVPVESITVMVQKEDADRMQTGPGNKDYGALSLAVQYYADPYIVANVPPNCFMPRPKVGSAVIRLTRHAAPPVKVDNEKWMFDIIRASFNQRRKTLANGLSNSDKIDLPKDVITEAIAKLGKGESVRGESLSLEEFAALSNDLWEKKGR
;
A
#
# COMPACT_ATOMS: atom_id res chain seq x y z
N MET A 1 21.60 -21.81 9.16
CA MET A 1 20.21 -21.43 8.85
C MET A 1 19.67 -22.40 7.80
N SER A 2 18.52 -23.00 8.06
CA SER A 2 17.85 -23.85 7.07
C SER A 2 17.33 -22.96 5.92
N LYS A 3 17.31 -23.50 4.70
CA LYS A 3 16.75 -22.77 3.57
C LYS A 3 15.23 -22.63 3.73
N PRO A 4 14.60 -21.54 3.23
CA PRO A 4 13.15 -21.41 3.22
C PRO A 4 12.47 -22.62 2.60
N THR A 5 11.44 -23.17 3.26
CA THR A 5 10.79 -24.41 2.83
C THR A 5 9.35 -24.21 2.36
N LEU A 6 8.65 -23.21 2.89
CA LEU A 6 7.21 -23.01 2.68
C LEU A 6 6.83 -22.46 1.31
N GLY A 7 7.78 -21.99 0.48
CA GLY A 7 7.51 -21.64 -0.91
C GLY A 7 7.13 -22.85 -1.80
N ASN A 8 7.34 -24.08 -1.30
CA ASN A 8 6.91 -25.30 -1.97
C ASN A 8 5.45 -25.63 -1.58
N PRO A 9 4.55 -25.87 -2.57
CA PRO A 9 3.15 -26.22 -2.29
C PRO A 9 2.96 -27.41 -1.37
N GLN A 10 3.81 -28.45 -1.49
CA GLN A 10 3.74 -29.65 -0.69
C GLN A 10 3.94 -29.34 0.81
N ASN A 11 4.99 -28.58 1.12
CA ASN A 11 5.29 -28.21 2.50
C ASN A 11 4.20 -27.31 3.11
N THR A 12 3.62 -26.40 2.30
CA THR A 12 2.46 -25.58 2.71
C THR A 12 1.27 -26.47 3.08
N ILE A 13 0.94 -27.48 2.26
CA ILE A 13 -0.15 -28.41 2.51
C ILE A 13 0.09 -29.19 3.78
N GLU A 14 1.29 -29.70 4.01
CA GLU A 14 1.65 -30.46 5.22
C GLU A 14 1.49 -29.64 6.49
N ILE A 15 1.92 -28.38 6.49
CA ILE A 15 1.73 -27.46 7.62
C ILE A 15 0.25 -27.20 7.87
N LEU A 16 -0.52 -26.89 6.82
CA LEU A 16 -1.97 -26.65 6.98
C LEU A 16 -2.72 -27.88 7.51
N GLN A 17 -2.32 -29.08 7.09
CA GLN A 17 -2.89 -30.36 7.58
C GLN A 17 -2.48 -30.64 9.03
N LYS A 18 -1.19 -30.41 9.39
CA LYS A 18 -0.67 -30.58 10.76
C LYS A 18 -1.48 -29.79 11.77
N TYR A 19 -1.87 -28.56 11.40
CA TYR A 19 -2.62 -27.68 12.30
C TYR A 19 -4.14 -27.71 12.07
N HIS A 20 -4.65 -28.59 11.20
CA HIS A 20 -6.08 -28.60 10.82
C HIS A 20 -6.60 -27.21 10.47
N PHE A 21 -5.78 -26.42 9.78
CA PHE A 21 -6.07 -25.01 9.51
C PHE A 21 -7.25 -24.82 8.57
N ASN A 22 -8.18 -23.95 8.98
CA ASN A 22 -9.33 -23.56 8.17
C ASN A 22 -9.21 -22.11 7.73
N PHE A 23 -9.19 -21.88 6.42
CA PHE A 23 -9.09 -20.55 5.85
C PHE A 23 -10.23 -19.63 6.30
N GLN A 24 -9.86 -18.46 6.82
CA GLN A 24 -10.83 -17.46 7.29
C GLN A 24 -11.16 -16.48 6.16
N LYS A 25 -12.35 -16.65 5.54
CA LYS A 25 -12.80 -15.77 4.44
C LYS A 25 -12.78 -14.28 4.80
N LYS A 26 -13.07 -13.93 6.06
CA LYS A 26 -13.08 -12.54 6.54
C LYS A 26 -11.71 -11.86 6.46
N PHE A 27 -10.62 -12.61 6.44
CA PHE A 27 -9.26 -12.09 6.33
C PHE A 27 -8.72 -12.16 4.89
N GLY A 28 -9.48 -12.66 3.92
CA GLY A 28 -9.05 -12.74 2.51
C GLY A 28 -7.78 -13.57 2.29
N GLN A 29 -7.56 -14.61 3.12
CA GLN A 29 -6.33 -15.41 3.12
C GLN A 29 -6.12 -16.13 1.79
N ASN A 30 -5.02 -15.81 1.10
CA ASN A 30 -4.51 -16.49 -0.09
C ASN A 30 -2.99 -16.61 0.08
N PHE A 31 -2.51 -17.80 0.47
CA PHE A 31 -1.10 -18.02 0.72
C PHE A 31 -0.34 -18.22 -0.59
N LEU A 32 0.76 -17.50 -0.75
CA LEU A 32 1.65 -17.63 -1.90
C LEU A 32 2.41 -18.95 -1.81
N ILE A 33 2.38 -19.74 -2.88
CA ILE A 33 2.97 -21.07 -2.99
C ILE A 33 3.89 -21.20 -4.24
N ASP A 34 4.55 -20.12 -4.62
CA ASP A 34 5.41 -20.05 -5.78
C ASP A 34 6.75 -19.40 -5.40
N THR A 35 7.82 -20.22 -5.42
CA THR A 35 9.17 -19.80 -5.03
C THR A 35 9.73 -18.71 -5.94
N HIS A 36 9.45 -18.76 -7.25
CA HIS A 36 9.94 -17.75 -8.19
C HIS A 36 9.31 -16.38 -7.94
N VAL A 37 8.04 -16.37 -7.55
CA VAL A 37 7.37 -15.10 -7.16
C VAL A 37 7.97 -14.56 -5.87
N LEU A 38 8.21 -15.43 -4.88
CA LEU A 38 8.87 -15.04 -3.62
C LEU A 38 10.25 -14.44 -3.87
N GLU A 39 11.10 -15.11 -4.68
CA GLU A 39 12.42 -14.62 -5.05
C GLU A 39 12.36 -13.25 -5.76
N LYS A 40 11.39 -13.05 -6.66
CA LYS A 40 11.18 -11.77 -7.33
C LYS A 40 10.81 -10.67 -6.34
N ILE A 41 9.94 -10.96 -5.34
CA ILE A 41 9.57 -10.00 -4.30
C ILE A 41 10.79 -9.58 -3.49
N ILE A 42 11.57 -10.54 -3.00
CA ILE A 42 12.78 -10.29 -2.21
C ILE A 42 13.80 -9.47 -3.00
N SER A 43 14.07 -9.89 -4.25
CA SER A 43 14.98 -9.17 -5.14
C SER A 43 14.52 -7.73 -5.40
N ALA A 44 13.23 -7.54 -5.70
CA ALA A 44 12.67 -6.22 -5.95
C ALA A 44 12.68 -5.32 -4.72
N ALA A 45 12.48 -5.88 -3.52
CA ALA A 45 12.52 -5.13 -2.28
C ALA A 45 13.95 -4.63 -1.95
N GLY A 46 14.98 -5.22 -2.55
CA GLY A 46 16.37 -4.79 -2.38
C GLY A 46 16.84 -4.86 -0.92
N ILE A 47 16.46 -5.93 -0.21
CA ILE A 47 16.71 -6.13 1.21
C ILE A 47 18.15 -6.55 1.44
N THR A 48 18.78 -6.00 2.48
CA THR A 48 20.12 -6.34 2.95
C THR A 48 20.12 -6.70 4.44
N LYS A 49 21.23 -7.21 4.94
CA LYS A 49 21.39 -7.53 6.36
C LYS A 49 21.40 -6.31 7.30
N ASP A 50 21.51 -5.12 6.75
CA ASP A 50 21.41 -3.87 7.53
C ASP A 50 19.96 -3.38 7.68
N ASP A 51 19.02 -3.98 6.95
CA ASP A 51 17.63 -3.55 6.90
C ASP A 51 16.79 -4.21 8.00
N MET A 52 15.85 -3.42 8.53
CA MET A 52 14.66 -3.93 9.19
C MET A 52 13.50 -3.96 8.21
N VAL A 53 12.84 -5.11 8.13
CA VAL A 53 11.64 -5.30 7.31
C VAL A 53 10.40 -5.38 8.19
N LEU A 54 9.36 -4.64 7.82
CA LEU A 54 8.01 -4.80 8.33
C LEU A 54 7.21 -5.68 7.35
N GLU A 55 6.81 -6.86 7.79
CA GLU A 55 5.88 -7.72 7.05
C GLU A 55 4.46 -7.55 7.58
N ILE A 56 3.49 -7.41 6.69
CA ILE A 56 2.07 -7.29 7.04
C ILE A 56 1.33 -8.52 6.53
N GLY A 57 0.73 -9.28 7.45
CA GLY A 57 0.04 -10.53 7.15
C GLY A 57 0.98 -11.66 6.74
N PRO A 58 1.88 -12.13 7.60
CA PRO A 58 2.81 -13.22 7.31
C PRO A 58 2.11 -14.55 6.98
N GLY A 59 0.85 -14.70 7.37
CA GLY A 59 0.10 -15.93 7.16
C GLY A 59 0.74 -17.11 7.91
N ILE A 60 1.15 -18.14 7.19
CA ILE A 60 1.87 -19.27 7.76
C ILE A 60 3.40 -19.09 7.81
N GLY A 61 3.90 -17.90 7.48
CA GLY A 61 5.33 -17.57 7.51
C GLY A 61 6.07 -17.82 6.19
N THR A 62 5.36 -18.06 5.08
CA THR A 62 5.99 -18.39 3.80
C THR A 62 6.97 -17.32 3.35
N MET A 63 6.53 -16.07 3.24
CA MET A 63 7.40 -14.96 2.83
C MET A 63 8.34 -14.56 3.97
N THR A 64 7.90 -14.69 5.22
CA THR A 64 8.70 -14.38 6.40
C THR A 64 10.03 -15.13 6.43
N GLN A 65 10.05 -16.42 6.05
CA GLN A 65 11.29 -17.21 5.97
C GLN A 65 12.29 -16.58 4.99
N TYR A 66 11.84 -16.17 3.80
CA TYR A 66 12.69 -15.50 2.81
C TYR A 66 13.17 -14.12 3.28
N LEU A 67 12.29 -13.37 3.97
CA LEU A 67 12.65 -12.09 4.57
C LEU A 67 13.70 -12.26 5.68
N ALA A 68 13.56 -13.25 6.53
CA ALA A 68 14.50 -13.55 7.60
C ALA A 68 15.90 -13.91 7.07
N GLU A 69 15.96 -14.65 5.95
CA GLU A 69 17.23 -14.95 5.26
C GLU A 69 17.89 -13.69 4.68
N ALA A 70 17.11 -12.72 4.20
CA ALA A 70 17.62 -11.53 3.52
C ALA A 70 17.92 -10.36 4.48
N ALA A 71 17.05 -10.13 5.45
CA ALA A 71 17.08 -8.97 6.35
C ALA A 71 17.93 -9.20 7.62
N GLY A 72 18.33 -8.10 8.25
CA GLY A 72 18.89 -8.14 9.61
C GLY A 72 17.82 -8.37 10.68
N LYS A 73 16.62 -7.81 10.48
CA LYS A 73 15.48 -7.96 11.40
C LYS A 73 14.17 -7.98 10.63
N VAL A 74 13.21 -8.78 11.06
CA VAL A 74 11.84 -8.83 10.53
C VAL A 74 10.85 -8.62 11.67
N ALA A 75 9.93 -7.67 11.54
CA ALA A 75 8.75 -7.53 12.38
C ALA A 75 7.52 -7.91 11.55
N ALA A 76 6.83 -8.96 11.93
CA ALA A 76 5.67 -9.49 11.21
C ALA A 76 4.39 -9.24 12.02
N VAL A 77 3.43 -8.51 11.46
CA VAL A 77 2.15 -8.19 12.11
C VAL A 77 1.04 -9.07 11.54
N GLU A 78 0.43 -9.92 12.39
CA GLU A 78 -0.62 -10.87 12.01
C GLU A 78 -1.89 -10.66 12.84
N ILE A 79 -3.01 -10.48 12.17
CA ILE A 79 -4.31 -10.27 12.80
C ILE A 79 -5.01 -11.57 13.22
N ASP A 80 -4.75 -12.69 12.51
CA ASP A 80 -5.38 -13.97 12.82
C ASP A 80 -4.62 -14.72 13.90
N LYS A 81 -5.15 -14.69 15.11
CA LYS A 81 -4.58 -15.42 16.26
C LYS A 81 -4.40 -16.93 16.03
N ASN A 82 -5.17 -17.53 15.10
CA ASN A 82 -5.04 -18.95 14.80
C ASN A 82 -3.77 -19.27 14.01
N LEU A 83 -3.14 -18.27 13.42
CA LEU A 83 -1.87 -18.42 12.71
C LEU A 83 -0.65 -18.31 13.65
N ILE A 84 -0.81 -17.76 14.85
CA ILE A 84 0.33 -17.56 15.77
C ILE A 84 1.03 -18.88 16.14
N PRO A 85 0.33 -19.98 16.52
CA PRO A 85 1.02 -21.24 16.80
C PRO A 85 1.72 -21.83 15.57
N ILE A 86 1.20 -21.56 14.37
CA ILE A 86 1.83 -22.00 13.11
C ILE A 86 3.11 -21.19 12.87
N LEU A 87 3.07 -19.87 13.08
CA LEU A 87 4.23 -18.99 12.93
C LEU A 87 5.34 -19.35 13.96
N GLU A 88 4.98 -19.68 15.20
CA GLU A 88 5.93 -20.14 16.21
C GLU A 88 6.67 -21.42 15.77
N ASP A 89 5.99 -22.34 15.09
CA ASP A 89 6.60 -23.55 14.55
C ASP A 89 7.44 -23.26 13.29
N THR A 90 6.85 -22.61 12.31
CA THR A 90 7.48 -22.40 10.99
C THR A 90 8.65 -21.41 11.01
N LEU A 91 8.73 -20.58 12.04
CA LEU A 91 9.78 -19.56 12.21
C LEU A 91 10.72 -19.88 13.38
N SER A 92 10.60 -21.06 14.00
CA SER A 92 11.37 -21.44 15.19
C SER A 92 12.89 -21.42 15.02
N GLU A 93 13.39 -21.55 13.79
CA GLU A 93 14.83 -21.52 13.46
C GLU A 93 15.37 -20.10 13.17
N TYR A 94 14.50 -19.07 13.18
CA TYR A 94 14.87 -17.69 12.87
C TYR A 94 14.85 -16.81 14.12
N ASP A 95 16.01 -16.41 14.59
CA ASP A 95 16.20 -15.58 15.80
C ASP A 95 16.02 -14.06 15.52
N ASN A 96 15.96 -13.67 14.24
CA ASN A 96 15.80 -12.29 13.79
C ASN A 96 14.36 -11.91 13.43
N VAL A 97 13.37 -12.77 13.75
CA VAL A 97 11.95 -12.52 13.47
C VAL A 97 11.19 -12.28 14.78
N MET A 98 10.41 -11.20 14.81
CA MET A 98 9.42 -10.95 15.85
C MET A 98 8.01 -10.97 15.26
N VAL A 99 7.10 -11.70 15.87
CA VAL A 99 5.69 -11.77 15.50
C VAL A 99 4.85 -10.94 16.46
N ILE A 100 3.99 -10.08 15.92
CA ILE A 100 3.07 -9.20 16.65
C ILE A 100 1.65 -9.61 16.27
N ASN A 101 0.88 -10.11 17.24
CA ASN A 101 -0.53 -10.46 16.98
C ASN A 101 -1.42 -9.25 17.24
N ASP A 102 -1.68 -8.46 16.21
CA ASP A 102 -2.55 -7.29 16.27
C ASP A 102 -3.04 -6.89 14.85
N ASP A 103 -3.96 -5.93 14.80
CA ASP A 103 -4.40 -5.28 13.58
C ASP A 103 -3.39 -4.18 13.17
N VAL A 104 -2.77 -4.33 12.02
CA VAL A 104 -1.75 -3.38 11.52
C VAL A 104 -2.22 -1.93 11.49
N LEU A 105 -3.53 -1.69 11.30
CA LEU A 105 -4.11 -0.34 11.33
C LEU A 105 -4.21 0.26 12.74
N LYS A 106 -3.95 -0.53 13.79
CA LYS A 106 -3.98 -0.12 15.20
C LYS A 106 -2.61 -0.12 15.85
N VAL A 107 -1.66 -0.87 15.28
CA VAL A 107 -0.28 -0.91 15.77
C VAL A 107 0.36 0.46 15.62
N ASP A 108 1.01 0.94 16.66
CA ASP A 108 1.91 2.09 16.56
C ASP A 108 3.21 1.67 15.83
N ILE A 109 3.11 1.60 14.49
CA ILE A 109 4.25 1.20 13.64
C ILE A 109 5.41 2.18 13.80
N ARG A 110 5.13 3.48 13.97
CA ARG A 110 6.18 4.50 14.16
C ARG A 110 6.96 4.25 15.44
N GLY A 111 6.25 4.03 16.55
CA GLY A 111 6.88 3.65 17.83
C GLY A 111 7.64 2.32 17.76
N LEU A 112 7.11 1.35 17.01
CA LEU A 112 7.80 0.08 16.74
C LEU A 112 9.12 0.31 15.99
N VAL A 113 9.13 1.10 14.93
CA VAL A 113 10.32 1.42 14.15
C VAL A 113 11.34 2.20 14.98
N GLU A 114 10.88 3.16 15.79
CA GLU A 114 11.75 3.90 16.70
C GLU A 114 12.45 2.96 17.68
N LYS A 115 11.70 2.08 18.31
CA LYS A 115 12.22 1.14 19.32
C LYS A 115 13.16 0.09 18.72
N GLU A 116 12.77 -0.50 17.58
CA GLU A 116 13.41 -1.70 17.04
C GLU A 116 14.47 -1.40 15.96
N ASN A 117 14.45 -0.21 15.38
CA ASN A 117 15.36 0.23 14.30
C ASN A 117 16.00 1.61 14.54
N GLY A 118 15.79 2.21 15.73
CA GLY A 118 16.33 3.54 16.07
C GLY A 118 15.80 4.64 15.14
N GLY A 119 14.55 4.53 14.69
CA GLY A 119 13.93 5.50 13.80
C GLY A 119 14.43 5.49 12.35
N ARG A 120 15.38 4.62 12.00
CA ARG A 120 15.83 4.47 10.60
C ARG A 120 14.70 3.94 9.72
N PRO A 121 14.61 4.38 8.46
CA PRO A 121 13.57 3.87 7.55
C PRO A 121 13.57 2.35 7.44
N VAL A 122 12.37 1.78 7.34
CA VAL A 122 12.15 0.35 7.13
C VAL A 122 11.67 0.06 5.73
N LYS A 123 11.88 -1.15 5.25
CA LYS A 123 11.26 -1.68 4.05
C LYS A 123 10.00 -2.45 4.44
N VAL A 124 8.89 -2.16 3.79
CA VAL A 124 7.63 -2.88 4.02
C VAL A 124 7.46 -3.92 2.91
N VAL A 125 7.19 -5.16 3.29
CA VAL A 125 6.91 -6.24 2.34
C VAL A 125 5.64 -6.97 2.78
N ALA A 126 4.70 -7.21 1.86
CA ALA A 126 3.45 -7.87 2.21
C ALA A 126 2.77 -8.55 1.03
N ASN A 127 2.07 -9.64 1.32
CA ASN A 127 1.02 -10.19 0.48
C ASN A 127 -0.33 -9.72 1.03
N LEU A 128 -0.80 -8.54 0.60
CA LEU A 128 -1.94 -7.88 1.23
C LEU A 128 -3.27 -8.51 0.85
N PRO A 129 -4.19 -8.68 1.83
CA PRO A 129 -5.59 -8.96 1.51
C PRO A 129 -6.20 -7.81 0.69
N TYR A 130 -6.86 -8.14 -0.41
CA TYR A 130 -7.29 -7.16 -1.41
C TYR A 130 -8.23 -6.07 -0.87
N TYR A 131 -9.08 -6.40 0.12
CA TYR A 131 -10.06 -5.48 0.67
C TYR A 131 -9.48 -4.37 1.55
N ILE A 132 -8.19 -4.50 1.97
CA ILE A 132 -7.54 -3.59 2.91
C ILE A 132 -6.26 -2.94 2.36
N THR A 133 -5.92 -3.20 1.09
CA THR A 133 -4.72 -2.70 0.42
C THR A 133 -4.57 -1.18 0.54
N THR A 134 -5.58 -0.42 0.12
CA THR A 134 -5.53 1.05 0.15
C THR A 134 -5.41 1.62 1.56
N PRO A 135 -6.22 1.22 2.57
CA PRO A 135 -6.05 1.66 3.94
C PRO A 135 -4.66 1.42 4.52
N ILE A 136 -4.04 0.27 4.24
CA ILE A 136 -2.70 -0.06 4.74
C ILE A 136 -1.66 0.86 4.11
N ILE A 137 -1.61 0.96 2.78
CA ILE A 137 -0.62 1.78 2.07
C ILE A 137 -0.75 3.25 2.49
N MET A 138 -1.97 3.77 2.54
CA MET A 138 -2.22 5.15 2.95
C MET A 138 -1.87 5.38 4.43
N GLY A 139 -2.20 4.42 5.31
CA GLY A 139 -1.84 4.50 6.72
C GLY A 139 -0.33 4.58 6.96
N LEU A 140 0.48 3.88 6.16
CA LEU A 140 1.94 3.96 6.22
C LEU A 140 2.47 5.33 5.76
N PHE A 141 1.90 5.92 4.72
CA PHE A 141 2.32 7.21 4.19
C PHE A 141 1.83 8.38 5.05
N GLU A 142 0.51 8.47 5.29
CA GLU A 142 -0.12 9.55 6.06
C GLU A 142 0.26 9.49 7.55
N GLY A 143 0.55 8.30 8.09
CA GLY A 143 1.00 8.09 9.47
C GLY A 143 2.44 8.53 9.75
N ASN A 144 3.14 9.11 8.78
CA ASN A 144 4.55 9.52 8.91
C ASN A 144 5.45 8.40 9.41
N VAL A 145 5.14 7.15 9.04
CA VAL A 145 6.02 6.01 9.30
C VAL A 145 7.30 6.20 8.48
N PRO A 146 8.50 6.05 9.07
CA PRO A 146 9.74 6.11 8.32
C PRO A 146 9.88 4.86 7.43
N VAL A 147 9.36 4.95 6.21
CA VAL A 147 9.38 3.90 5.20
C VAL A 147 10.29 4.31 4.07
N GLU A 148 11.23 3.44 3.66
CA GLU A 148 12.07 3.61 2.48
C GLU A 148 11.33 3.15 1.21
N SER A 149 10.72 1.96 1.29
CA SER A 149 9.96 1.38 0.20
C SER A 149 8.88 0.43 0.69
N ILE A 150 7.83 0.26 -0.12
CA ILE A 150 6.75 -0.70 0.09
C ILE A 150 6.71 -1.63 -1.12
N THR A 151 7.02 -2.91 -0.93
CA THR A 151 6.94 -3.95 -1.97
C THR A 151 5.81 -4.89 -1.62
N VAL A 152 4.69 -4.76 -2.33
CA VAL A 152 3.47 -5.48 -1.96
C VAL A 152 2.86 -6.23 -3.12
N MET A 153 2.24 -7.37 -2.80
CA MET A 153 1.37 -8.06 -3.73
C MET A 153 -0.08 -7.65 -3.48
N VAL A 154 -0.73 -7.19 -4.54
CA VAL A 154 -2.09 -6.63 -4.52
C VAL A 154 -2.88 -7.16 -5.73
N GLN A 155 -4.17 -6.84 -5.83
CA GLN A 155 -4.91 -7.09 -7.07
C GLN A 155 -4.25 -6.34 -8.24
N LYS A 156 -4.20 -7.00 -9.40
CA LYS A 156 -3.63 -6.37 -10.60
C LYS A 156 -4.26 -5.02 -10.93
N GLU A 157 -5.58 -4.92 -10.77
CA GLU A 157 -6.32 -3.67 -11.01
C GLU A 157 -5.84 -2.53 -10.09
N ASP A 158 -5.56 -2.82 -8.81
CA ASP A 158 -5.06 -1.82 -7.87
C ASP A 158 -3.63 -1.39 -8.21
N ALA A 159 -2.77 -2.35 -8.60
CA ALA A 159 -1.42 -2.03 -9.06
C ALA A 159 -1.44 -1.15 -10.33
N ASP A 160 -2.29 -1.49 -11.30
CA ASP A 160 -2.47 -0.70 -12.51
C ASP A 160 -2.94 0.73 -12.18
N ARG A 161 -3.90 0.89 -11.23
CA ARG A 161 -4.37 2.21 -10.75
C ARG A 161 -3.26 3.04 -10.14
N MET A 162 -2.38 2.45 -9.31
CA MET A 162 -1.29 3.17 -8.65
C MET A 162 -0.33 3.80 -9.65
N GLN A 163 -0.10 3.16 -10.81
CA GLN A 163 0.79 3.67 -11.87
C GLN A 163 0.09 4.56 -12.91
N THR A 164 -1.24 4.57 -12.93
CA THR A 164 -1.99 5.21 -14.00
C THR A 164 -1.95 6.73 -13.88
N GLY A 165 -1.76 7.42 -15.01
CA GLY A 165 -1.80 8.88 -15.15
C GLY A 165 -3.16 9.43 -15.59
N PRO A 166 -3.27 10.78 -15.69
CA PRO A 166 -4.50 11.47 -16.05
C PRO A 166 -5.07 11.03 -17.41
N GLY A 167 -6.39 11.13 -17.53
CA GLY A 167 -7.12 10.78 -18.78
C GLY A 167 -7.40 9.29 -18.96
N ASN A 168 -6.95 8.44 -18.06
CA ASN A 168 -7.25 7.01 -18.07
C ASN A 168 -8.44 6.71 -17.12
N LYS A 169 -9.26 5.70 -17.49
CA LYS A 169 -10.42 5.27 -16.67
C LYS A 169 -10.04 4.77 -15.29
N ASP A 170 -8.83 4.23 -15.13
CA ASP A 170 -8.33 3.65 -13.87
C ASP A 170 -7.62 4.69 -12.99
N TYR A 171 -7.40 5.90 -13.53
CA TYR A 171 -6.84 7.02 -12.77
C TYR A 171 -7.81 7.55 -11.70
N GLY A 172 -7.30 7.79 -10.50
CA GLY A 172 -8.13 8.20 -9.37
C GLY A 172 -7.35 8.69 -8.16
N ALA A 173 -8.07 8.85 -7.05
CA ALA A 173 -7.47 9.31 -5.80
C ALA A 173 -6.31 8.43 -5.31
N LEU A 174 -6.39 7.11 -5.52
CA LEU A 174 -5.29 6.20 -5.18
C LEU A 174 -4.05 6.46 -6.03
N SER A 175 -4.21 6.70 -7.35
CA SER A 175 -3.09 7.03 -8.25
C SER A 175 -2.35 8.27 -7.76
N LEU A 176 -3.09 9.35 -7.50
CA LEU A 176 -2.55 10.63 -7.04
C LEU A 176 -1.89 10.51 -5.67
N ALA A 177 -2.52 9.80 -4.75
CA ALA A 177 -1.97 9.63 -3.40
C ALA A 177 -0.67 8.84 -3.42
N VAL A 178 -0.63 7.71 -4.14
CA VAL A 178 0.60 6.93 -4.28
C VAL A 178 1.70 7.75 -4.95
N GLN A 179 1.40 8.42 -6.07
CA GLN A 179 2.40 9.20 -6.83
C GLN A 179 2.88 10.45 -6.09
N TYR A 180 2.12 10.96 -5.13
CA TYR A 180 2.57 12.04 -4.26
C TYR A 180 3.63 11.58 -3.25
N TYR A 181 3.50 10.35 -2.72
CA TYR A 181 4.42 9.84 -1.70
C TYR A 181 5.56 9.00 -2.26
N ALA A 182 5.36 8.34 -3.41
CA ALA A 182 6.27 7.33 -3.92
C ALA A 182 6.25 7.23 -5.45
N ASP A 183 7.29 6.62 -5.99
CA ASP A 183 7.37 6.18 -7.39
C ASP A 183 6.89 4.73 -7.50
N PRO A 184 5.74 4.45 -8.14
CA PRO A 184 5.19 3.11 -8.29
C PRO A 184 5.81 2.38 -9.48
N TYR A 185 6.25 1.13 -9.27
CA TYR A 185 6.78 0.26 -10.30
C TYR A 185 6.22 -1.16 -10.18
N ILE A 186 5.52 -1.65 -11.21
CA ILE A 186 5.04 -3.05 -11.27
C ILE A 186 6.21 -3.97 -11.58
N VAL A 187 6.55 -4.85 -10.64
CA VAL A 187 7.65 -5.81 -10.70
C VAL A 187 7.27 -7.03 -11.51
N ALA A 188 6.08 -7.58 -11.25
CA ALA A 188 5.59 -8.80 -11.89
C ALA A 188 4.07 -8.92 -11.82
N ASN A 189 3.47 -9.53 -12.85
CA ASN A 189 2.11 -10.04 -12.77
C ASN A 189 2.13 -11.46 -12.21
N VAL A 190 1.18 -11.77 -11.31
CA VAL A 190 1.10 -13.05 -10.60
C VAL A 190 -0.25 -13.71 -10.86
N PRO A 191 -0.27 -14.86 -11.55
CA PRO A 191 -1.52 -15.55 -11.85
C PRO A 191 -2.11 -16.25 -10.62
N PRO A 192 -3.43 -16.52 -10.60
CA PRO A 192 -4.11 -17.12 -9.45
C PRO A 192 -3.60 -18.49 -9.01
N ASN A 193 -2.98 -19.26 -9.89
CA ASN A 193 -2.43 -20.59 -9.58
C ASN A 193 -1.18 -20.56 -8.68
N CYS A 194 -0.59 -19.38 -8.47
CA CYS A 194 0.50 -19.18 -7.49
C CYS A 194 0.01 -19.11 -6.03
N PHE A 195 -1.30 -19.26 -5.79
CA PHE A 195 -1.89 -19.11 -4.45
C PHE A 195 -2.74 -20.32 -4.02
N MET A 196 -2.83 -20.50 -2.70
CA MET A 196 -3.71 -21.44 -2.03
C MET A 196 -4.48 -20.74 -0.89
N PRO A 197 -5.84 -20.69 -0.96
CA PRO A 197 -6.70 -21.02 -2.10
C PRO A 197 -6.46 -20.04 -3.28
N ARG A 198 -6.90 -20.45 -4.48
CA ARG A 198 -6.76 -19.61 -5.67
C ARG A 198 -7.71 -18.40 -5.61
N PRO A 199 -7.24 -17.17 -5.73
CA PRO A 199 -8.11 -16.01 -5.87
C PRO A 199 -8.83 -16.02 -7.23
N LYS A 200 -9.92 -15.25 -7.33
CA LYS A 200 -10.70 -15.16 -8.58
C LYS A 200 -10.07 -14.25 -9.63
N VAL A 201 -9.15 -13.39 -9.23
CA VAL A 201 -8.50 -12.36 -10.07
C VAL A 201 -6.98 -12.48 -9.98
N GLY A 202 -6.29 -11.99 -10.99
CA GLY A 202 -4.83 -11.91 -10.99
C GLY A 202 -4.31 -10.89 -9.99
N SER A 203 -3.09 -11.09 -9.54
CA SER A 203 -2.35 -10.18 -8.67
C SER A 203 -1.19 -9.54 -9.43
N ALA A 204 -0.60 -8.54 -8.83
CA ALA A 204 0.69 -8.00 -9.24
C ALA A 204 1.55 -7.67 -8.01
N VAL A 205 2.85 -7.82 -8.16
CA VAL A 205 3.83 -7.27 -7.23
C VAL A 205 4.14 -5.86 -7.67
N ILE A 206 3.93 -4.89 -6.79
CA ILE A 206 4.27 -3.49 -7.02
C ILE A 206 5.25 -3.02 -5.95
N ARG A 207 6.27 -2.26 -6.37
CA ARG A 207 7.18 -1.55 -5.49
C ARG A 207 6.86 -0.07 -5.54
N LEU A 208 6.71 0.53 -4.37
CA LEU A 208 6.53 1.96 -4.14
C LEU A 208 7.79 2.48 -3.46
N THR A 209 8.64 3.19 -4.20
CA THR A 209 9.86 3.78 -3.64
C THR A 209 9.54 5.18 -3.14
N ARG A 210 9.67 5.42 -1.83
CA ARG A 210 9.30 6.70 -1.23
C ARG A 210 10.15 7.84 -1.79
N HIS A 211 9.52 8.95 -2.14
CA HIS A 211 10.22 10.18 -2.53
C HIS A 211 10.96 10.77 -1.32
N ALA A 212 12.15 11.29 -1.56
CA ALA A 212 12.92 12.05 -0.54
C ALA A 212 12.18 13.33 -0.12
N ALA A 213 11.42 13.92 -1.06
CA ALA A 213 10.52 15.04 -0.83
C ALA A 213 9.32 14.90 -1.78
N PRO A 214 8.13 15.41 -1.43
CA PRO A 214 6.99 15.40 -2.34
C PRO A 214 7.32 16.04 -3.70
N PRO A 215 6.86 15.47 -4.82
CA PRO A 215 7.17 15.96 -6.18
C PRO A 215 6.52 17.32 -6.48
N VAL A 216 5.54 17.72 -5.69
CA VAL A 216 4.83 19.00 -5.80
C VAL A 216 4.81 19.71 -4.46
N LYS A 217 4.85 21.05 -4.50
CA LYS A 217 4.77 21.88 -3.30
C LYS A 217 3.31 22.27 -3.04
N VAL A 218 2.82 21.96 -1.85
CA VAL A 218 1.46 22.31 -1.40
C VAL A 218 1.49 23.03 -0.05
N ASP A 219 0.61 24.02 0.10
CA ASP A 219 0.50 24.80 1.34
C ASP A 219 -0.17 23.99 2.47
N ASN A 220 -1.11 23.09 2.08
CA ASN A 220 -1.77 22.18 2.99
C ASN A 220 -2.06 20.84 2.31
N GLU A 221 -1.31 19.82 2.72
CA GLU A 221 -1.41 18.45 2.18
C GLU A 221 -2.80 17.84 2.37
N LYS A 222 -3.35 17.95 3.59
CA LYS A 222 -4.68 17.42 3.90
C LYS A 222 -5.76 18.05 3.01
N TRP A 223 -5.67 19.36 2.80
CA TRP A 223 -6.59 20.10 1.94
C TRP A 223 -6.51 19.62 0.49
N MET A 224 -5.31 19.43 -0.04
CA MET A 224 -5.12 18.89 -1.39
C MET A 224 -5.78 17.52 -1.53
N PHE A 225 -5.60 16.61 -0.57
CA PHE A 225 -6.25 15.31 -0.60
C PHE A 225 -7.76 15.37 -0.39
N ASP A 226 -8.30 16.34 0.34
CA ASP A 226 -9.74 16.56 0.42
C ASP A 226 -10.31 17.03 -0.94
N ILE A 227 -9.61 17.90 -1.67
CA ILE A 227 -9.97 18.32 -3.04
C ILE A 227 -9.91 17.10 -3.99
N ILE A 228 -8.85 16.31 -3.96
CA ILE A 228 -8.72 15.10 -4.78
C ILE A 228 -9.89 14.14 -4.49
N ARG A 229 -10.16 13.81 -3.23
CA ARG A 229 -11.27 12.92 -2.86
C ARG A 229 -12.62 13.46 -3.31
N ALA A 230 -12.90 14.74 -3.12
CA ALA A 230 -14.13 15.39 -3.57
C ALA A 230 -14.31 15.29 -5.09
N SER A 231 -13.22 15.46 -5.86
CA SER A 231 -13.22 15.37 -7.31
C SER A 231 -13.60 13.97 -7.82
N PHE A 232 -13.12 12.92 -7.15
CA PHE A 232 -13.35 11.53 -7.58
C PHE A 232 -14.60 10.88 -6.97
N ASN A 233 -15.14 11.40 -5.86
CA ASN A 233 -16.42 10.93 -5.30
C ASN A 233 -17.60 11.17 -6.25
N GLN A 234 -17.51 12.18 -7.09
CA GLN A 234 -18.52 12.52 -8.09
C GLN A 234 -17.94 12.50 -9.52
N ARG A 235 -17.23 11.43 -9.88
CA ARG A 235 -16.44 11.28 -11.11
C ARG A 235 -17.15 11.69 -12.41
N ARG A 236 -18.48 11.50 -12.51
CA ARG A 236 -19.29 11.88 -13.68
C ARG A 236 -19.63 13.39 -13.75
N LYS A 237 -19.41 14.14 -12.67
CA LYS A 237 -19.65 15.59 -12.63
C LYS A 237 -18.43 16.37 -13.07
N THR A 238 -18.65 17.62 -13.45
CA THR A 238 -17.54 18.56 -13.67
C THR A 238 -16.81 18.81 -12.36
N LEU A 239 -15.54 19.18 -12.43
CA LEU A 239 -14.71 19.43 -11.25
C LEU A 239 -15.34 20.48 -10.33
N ALA A 240 -15.81 21.61 -10.90
CA ALA A 240 -16.49 22.64 -10.11
C ALA A 240 -17.71 22.11 -9.35
N ASN A 241 -18.53 21.27 -9.99
CA ASN A 241 -19.70 20.67 -9.33
C ASN A 241 -19.30 19.62 -8.29
N GLY A 242 -18.26 18.83 -8.56
CA GLY A 242 -17.74 17.85 -7.59
C GLY A 242 -17.23 18.50 -6.33
N LEU A 243 -16.49 19.58 -6.46
CA LEU A 243 -15.95 20.32 -5.31
C LEU A 243 -17.03 21.09 -4.55
N SER A 244 -17.88 21.87 -5.24
CA SER A 244 -18.93 22.69 -4.58
C SER A 244 -20.01 21.87 -3.85
N ASN A 245 -20.15 20.56 -4.19
CA ASN A 245 -21.08 19.64 -3.51
C ASN A 245 -20.42 18.85 -2.37
N SER A 246 -19.18 19.14 -2.03
CA SER A 246 -18.46 18.41 -0.98
C SER A 246 -18.53 19.17 0.35
N ASP A 247 -18.98 18.51 1.40
CA ASP A 247 -19.02 19.07 2.75
C ASP A 247 -17.65 19.50 3.30
N LYS A 248 -16.56 19.02 2.65
CA LYS A 248 -15.19 19.36 3.05
C LYS A 248 -14.64 20.60 2.35
N ILE A 249 -15.25 20.99 1.22
CA ILE A 249 -14.82 22.14 0.42
C ILE A 249 -15.83 23.25 0.62
N ASP A 250 -15.66 23.98 1.72
CA ASP A 250 -16.52 25.12 2.07
C ASP A 250 -16.05 26.39 1.34
N LEU A 251 -16.33 26.42 0.01
CA LEU A 251 -16.04 27.54 -0.87
C LEU A 251 -17.18 27.75 -1.89
N PRO A 252 -17.52 29.01 -2.23
CA PRO A 252 -18.48 29.30 -3.28
C PRO A 252 -18.07 28.73 -4.63
N LYS A 253 -19.06 28.33 -5.44
CA LYS A 253 -18.82 27.70 -6.73
C LYS A 253 -18.11 28.61 -7.73
N ASP A 254 -18.38 29.91 -7.71
CA ASP A 254 -17.73 30.93 -8.54
C ASP A 254 -16.24 31.02 -8.23
N VAL A 255 -15.86 31.00 -6.95
CA VAL A 255 -14.45 30.96 -6.50
C VAL A 255 -13.73 29.70 -7.01
N ILE A 256 -14.40 28.54 -6.95
CA ILE A 256 -13.86 27.29 -7.45
C ILE A 256 -13.70 27.35 -8.99
N THR A 257 -14.71 27.88 -9.69
CA THR A 257 -14.67 27.99 -11.16
C THR A 257 -13.54 28.93 -11.62
N GLU A 258 -13.34 30.05 -10.93
CA GLU A 258 -12.23 30.96 -11.21
C GLU A 258 -10.85 30.28 -11.01
N ALA A 259 -10.68 29.50 -9.92
CA ALA A 259 -9.45 28.76 -9.66
C ALA A 259 -9.16 27.72 -10.78
N ILE A 260 -10.21 27.01 -11.25
CA ILE A 260 -10.09 26.06 -12.36
C ILE A 260 -9.71 26.79 -13.67
N ALA A 261 -10.29 27.96 -13.95
CA ALA A 261 -9.97 28.76 -15.13
C ALA A 261 -8.51 29.22 -15.13
N LYS A 262 -7.93 29.55 -13.97
CA LYS A 262 -6.51 29.89 -13.84
C LYS A 262 -5.55 28.76 -14.26
N LEU A 263 -5.99 27.50 -14.17
CA LEU A 263 -5.24 26.35 -14.71
C LEU A 263 -5.32 26.22 -16.23
N GLY A 264 -6.00 27.13 -16.92
CA GLY A 264 -6.27 27.02 -18.36
C GLY A 264 -7.28 25.95 -18.72
N LYS A 265 -8.09 25.47 -17.76
CA LYS A 265 -9.12 24.44 -17.96
C LYS A 265 -10.50 25.06 -18.18
N GLY A 266 -11.29 24.42 -19.04
CA GLY A 266 -12.67 24.83 -19.29
C GLY A 266 -13.63 24.37 -18.18
N GLU A 267 -14.84 24.97 -18.13
CA GLU A 267 -15.87 24.67 -17.13
C GLU A 267 -16.34 23.20 -17.10
N SER A 268 -16.20 22.48 -18.23
CA SER A 268 -16.60 21.08 -18.36
C SER A 268 -15.53 20.09 -17.85
N VAL A 269 -14.35 20.58 -17.42
CA VAL A 269 -13.25 19.74 -16.95
C VAL A 269 -13.68 18.83 -15.80
N ARG A 270 -13.17 17.59 -15.80
CA ARG A 270 -13.36 16.61 -14.72
C ARG A 270 -12.06 16.37 -13.98
N GLY A 271 -12.16 15.96 -12.72
CA GLY A 271 -10.97 15.65 -11.88
C GLY A 271 -10.04 14.61 -12.51
N GLU A 272 -10.59 13.63 -13.24
CA GLU A 272 -9.79 12.59 -13.91
C GLU A 272 -8.83 13.07 -14.99
N SER A 273 -8.96 14.31 -15.43
CA SER A 273 -8.06 14.91 -16.44
C SER A 273 -6.94 15.77 -15.85
N LEU A 274 -6.95 16.00 -14.52
CA LEU A 274 -5.93 16.81 -13.86
C LEU A 274 -4.75 15.94 -13.43
N SER A 275 -3.53 16.46 -13.66
CA SER A 275 -2.31 15.89 -13.11
C SER A 275 -2.14 16.21 -11.61
N LEU A 276 -1.15 15.60 -10.97
CA LEU A 276 -0.80 15.91 -9.57
C LEU A 276 -0.38 17.38 -9.41
N GLU A 277 0.39 17.91 -10.35
CA GLU A 277 0.83 19.31 -10.38
C GLU A 277 -0.38 20.26 -10.50
N GLU A 278 -1.34 19.92 -11.33
CA GLU A 278 -2.57 20.71 -11.50
C GLU A 278 -3.45 20.67 -10.24
N PHE A 279 -3.55 19.51 -9.57
CA PHE A 279 -4.22 19.42 -8.27
C PHE A 279 -3.50 20.25 -7.19
N ALA A 280 -2.16 20.22 -7.16
CA ALA A 280 -1.39 21.02 -6.23
C ALA A 280 -1.60 22.53 -6.44
N ALA A 281 -1.53 22.99 -7.69
CA ALA A 281 -1.79 24.39 -8.05
C ALA A 281 -3.22 24.83 -7.69
N LEU A 282 -4.23 23.99 -8.00
CA LEU A 282 -5.63 24.23 -7.63
C LEU A 282 -5.79 24.31 -6.09
N SER A 283 -5.16 23.39 -5.40
CA SER A 283 -5.21 23.33 -3.94
C SER A 283 -4.66 24.59 -3.29
N ASN A 284 -3.50 25.07 -3.75
CA ASN A 284 -2.87 26.27 -3.20
C ASN A 284 -3.71 27.53 -3.47
N ASP A 285 -4.24 27.72 -4.71
CA ASP A 285 -5.13 28.86 -5.02
C ASP A 285 -6.40 28.85 -4.18
N LEU A 286 -7.01 27.68 -3.97
CA LEU A 286 -8.22 27.56 -3.14
C LEU A 286 -7.91 27.70 -1.63
N TRP A 287 -6.73 27.26 -1.18
CA TRP A 287 -6.31 27.43 0.23
C TRP A 287 -6.11 28.90 0.60
N GLU A 288 -5.47 29.67 -0.30
CA GLU A 288 -5.32 31.12 -0.11
C GLU A 288 -6.67 31.84 0.01
N LYS A 289 -7.65 31.42 -0.79
CA LYS A 289 -9.00 31.99 -0.78
C LYS A 289 -9.82 31.58 0.43
N LYS A 290 -9.60 30.38 0.98
CA LYS A 290 -10.26 29.91 2.21
C LYS A 290 -9.81 30.68 3.45
N GLY A 291 -8.58 31.17 3.47
CA GLY A 291 -8.02 31.94 4.59
C GLY A 291 -8.44 33.41 4.63
N ARG A 292 -9.18 33.85 3.61
CA ARG A 292 -9.72 35.21 3.49
C ARG A 292 -11.20 35.22 3.84
#